data_62d885171cdadd2ccb90a4938de60179
#
_entry.id   62d885171cdadd2ccb90a4938de60179
#
_cell.length_a   1.000
_cell.length_b   1.000
_cell.length_c   1.000
_cell.angle_alpha   90.00
_cell.angle_beta   90.00
_cell.angle_gamma   90.00
#
_symmetry.space_group_name_H-M   'P 1'
#
loop_
_entity.id
_entity.type
_entity.pdbx_description
1 polymer ?
#
loop_
_entity_poly.entity_id
_entity_poly.type
_entity_poly.pdbx_seq_one_letter_code
_entity_poly.pdbx_strand_id
1 'polypeptide(L)'
;MELGANLLPLVGNLVNRQDPAGEQRRHLQASRVLIQEYGLGAIELTGDFPAIYPEVMNRSFYEEMARLQEELGFKCTVHLPFLWLDLGSLNEAIREASVSCTLAVVEAMAPLTVELYVAHLWGLWSKAVVEEIPPEGQAAVYKALITQATRSIEDLKRFVPPERLCIENLTPTPLDTLLELARSQGVRLCLDVGHLASRGEDPEEAILESRDVLAHVHLHDVLRRQRADGTWENWDHLGLGRGGVDYPRVVEALRRGGFAGAIILEHSAREDLEASVN
;
A
#
# COMPACT_ATOMS: atom_id res chain seq x y z
N MET A 1 17.94 2.17 -3.51
CA MET A 1 16.60 2.71 -3.19
C MET A 1 16.10 3.44 -4.41
N GLU A 2 14.86 3.25 -4.76
CA GLU A 2 14.20 3.92 -5.89
C GLU A 2 13.06 4.78 -5.36
N LEU A 3 12.95 6.03 -5.78
CA LEU A 3 11.84 6.89 -5.40
C LEU A 3 10.73 6.75 -6.44
N GLY A 4 9.52 6.58 -5.97
CA GLY A 4 8.32 6.44 -6.80
C GLY A 4 7.12 7.14 -6.18
N ALA A 5 5.98 7.04 -6.85
CA ALA A 5 4.70 7.52 -6.34
C ALA A 5 3.53 6.68 -6.84
N ASN A 6 2.39 6.79 -6.15
CA ASN A 6 1.11 6.30 -6.67
C ASN A 6 0.54 7.26 -7.73
N LEU A 7 -0.43 6.81 -8.52
CA LEU A 7 -1.05 7.62 -9.57
C LEU A 7 -2.20 8.52 -9.07
N LEU A 8 -2.74 8.27 -7.89
CA LEU A 8 -3.94 8.93 -7.37
C LEU A 8 -3.89 10.47 -7.43
N PRO A 9 -2.77 11.15 -7.11
CA PRO A 9 -2.68 12.61 -7.20
C PRO A 9 -2.96 13.18 -8.59
N LEU A 10 -2.72 12.40 -9.65
CA LEU A 10 -2.84 12.83 -11.04
C LEU A 10 -4.12 12.34 -11.71
N VAL A 11 -4.66 11.20 -11.26
CA VAL A 11 -5.85 10.60 -11.87
C VAL A 11 -7.11 10.72 -10.99
N GLY A 12 -6.96 10.98 -9.70
CA GLY A 12 -8.05 11.04 -8.73
C GLY A 12 -8.61 9.66 -8.36
N ASN A 13 -9.61 9.65 -7.49
CA ASN A 13 -10.16 8.45 -6.88
C ASN A 13 -11.39 7.86 -7.62
N LEU A 14 -11.84 8.50 -8.71
CA LEU A 14 -13.02 8.08 -9.45
C LEU A 14 -12.68 7.83 -10.91
N VAL A 15 -13.12 6.69 -11.41
CA VAL A 15 -12.97 6.28 -12.81
C VAL A 15 -14.20 6.68 -13.62
N ASN A 16 -13.99 7.34 -14.77
CA ASN A 16 -15.06 7.70 -15.68
C ASN A 16 -15.48 6.49 -16.55
N ARG A 17 -16.50 5.78 -16.12
CA ARG A 17 -17.07 4.62 -16.85
C ARG A 17 -17.71 4.97 -18.19
N GLN A 18 -18.05 6.24 -18.42
CA GLN A 18 -18.67 6.68 -19.69
C GLN A 18 -17.64 6.98 -20.79
N ASP A 19 -16.36 7.17 -20.41
CA ASP A 19 -15.24 7.32 -21.34
C ASP A 19 -14.04 6.43 -20.93
N PRO A 20 -14.16 5.10 -21.10
CA PRO A 20 -13.10 4.18 -20.73
C PRO A 20 -11.75 4.49 -21.39
N ALA A 21 -11.78 4.82 -22.68
CA ALA A 21 -10.54 5.12 -23.42
C ALA A 21 -9.89 6.43 -22.97
N GLY A 22 -10.67 7.45 -22.62
CA GLY A 22 -10.16 8.69 -22.02
C GLY A 22 -9.55 8.44 -20.65
N GLU A 23 -10.18 7.60 -19.86
CA GLU A 23 -9.67 7.21 -18.53
C GLU A 23 -8.34 6.45 -18.62
N GLN A 24 -8.24 5.47 -19.52
CA GLN A 24 -7.00 4.74 -19.77
C GLN A 24 -5.88 5.67 -20.25
N ARG A 25 -6.16 6.59 -21.19
CA ARG A 25 -5.19 7.60 -21.64
C ARG A 25 -4.73 8.51 -20.49
N ARG A 26 -5.62 8.88 -19.57
CA ARG A 26 -5.27 9.69 -18.40
C ARG A 26 -4.27 8.99 -17.50
N HIS A 27 -4.44 7.70 -17.24
CA HIS A 27 -3.50 6.90 -16.46
C HIS A 27 -2.13 6.74 -17.14
N LEU A 28 -2.12 6.47 -18.45
CA LEU A 28 -0.88 6.40 -19.22
C LEU A 28 -0.14 7.75 -19.21
N GLN A 29 -0.87 8.87 -19.36
CA GLN A 29 -0.29 10.21 -19.30
C GLN A 29 0.24 10.54 -17.90
N ALA A 30 -0.49 10.20 -16.84
CA ALA A 30 -0.05 10.36 -15.46
C ALA A 30 1.26 9.60 -15.19
N SER A 31 1.38 8.37 -15.71
CA SER A 31 2.62 7.60 -15.61
C SER A 31 3.80 8.30 -16.30
N ARG A 32 3.58 8.88 -17.49
CA ARG A 32 4.61 9.69 -18.18
C ARG A 32 5.03 10.90 -17.34
N VAL A 33 4.08 11.61 -16.74
CA VAL A 33 4.36 12.78 -15.89
C VAL A 33 5.23 12.36 -14.69
N LEU A 34 4.89 11.28 -13.99
CA LEU A 34 5.69 10.80 -12.86
C LEU A 34 7.14 10.51 -13.27
N ILE A 35 7.35 9.84 -14.38
CA ILE A 35 8.69 9.40 -14.81
C ILE A 35 9.46 10.52 -15.50
N GLN A 36 8.86 11.20 -16.47
CA GLN A 36 9.58 12.15 -17.34
C GLN A 36 9.65 13.57 -16.76
N GLU A 37 8.59 14.02 -16.07
CA GLU A 37 8.54 15.39 -15.54
C GLU A 37 9.03 15.44 -14.09
N TYR A 38 8.62 14.49 -13.25
CA TYR A 38 9.05 14.45 -11.84
C TYR A 38 10.32 13.62 -11.60
N GLY A 39 10.80 12.88 -12.61
CA GLY A 39 12.06 12.13 -12.52
C GLY A 39 12.01 10.94 -11.58
N LEU A 40 10.82 10.40 -11.29
CA LEU A 40 10.65 9.24 -10.44
C LEU A 40 11.04 7.95 -11.17
N GLY A 41 11.55 6.95 -10.44
CA GLY A 41 11.97 5.67 -11.01
C GLY A 41 10.97 4.53 -10.82
N ALA A 42 9.94 4.74 -10.00
CA ALA A 42 8.94 3.71 -9.70
C ALA A 42 7.52 4.28 -9.73
N ILE A 43 6.56 3.41 -10.08
CA ILE A 43 5.12 3.70 -10.03
C ILE A 43 4.44 2.59 -9.25
N GLU A 44 3.59 2.97 -8.29
CA GLU A 44 2.67 2.05 -7.65
C GLU A 44 1.27 2.21 -8.24
N LEU A 45 0.73 1.11 -8.76
CA LEU A 45 -0.61 1.03 -9.31
C LEU A 45 -1.58 0.55 -8.23
N THR A 46 -2.78 1.15 -8.17
CA THR A 46 -3.81 0.67 -7.25
C THR A 46 -4.64 -0.45 -7.88
N GLY A 47 -4.79 -1.55 -7.16
CA GLY A 47 -5.62 -2.69 -7.51
C GLY A 47 -7.12 -2.45 -7.33
N ASP A 48 -7.51 -1.38 -6.62
CA ASP A 48 -8.92 -1.05 -6.45
C ASP A 48 -9.61 -0.66 -7.77
N PHE A 49 -8.88 -0.02 -8.68
CA PHE A 49 -9.47 0.35 -9.98
C PHE A 49 -9.88 -0.86 -10.81
N PRO A 50 -9.04 -1.87 -11.10
CA PRO A 50 -9.50 -3.06 -11.80
C PRO A 50 -10.47 -3.93 -11.00
N ALA A 51 -10.42 -3.88 -9.66
CA ALA A 51 -11.39 -4.59 -8.83
C ALA A 51 -12.80 -4.00 -8.94
N ILE A 52 -12.92 -2.66 -9.01
CA ILE A 52 -14.21 -1.95 -9.03
C ILE A 52 -14.68 -1.66 -10.46
N TYR A 53 -13.75 -1.45 -11.40
CA TYR A 53 -14.01 -1.05 -12.78
C TYR A 53 -13.28 -1.96 -13.78
N PRO A 54 -13.52 -3.29 -13.74
CA PRO A 54 -12.81 -4.25 -14.59
C PRO A 54 -13.08 -4.04 -16.09
N GLU A 55 -14.20 -3.41 -16.45
CA GLU A 55 -14.53 -3.06 -17.84
C GLU A 55 -13.68 -1.90 -18.38
N VAL A 56 -13.12 -1.05 -17.50
CA VAL A 56 -12.25 0.08 -17.86
C VAL A 56 -10.79 -0.33 -17.70
N MET A 57 -10.42 -0.81 -16.51
CA MET A 57 -9.05 -1.21 -16.15
C MET A 57 -8.84 -2.70 -16.40
N ASN A 58 -8.98 -3.11 -17.64
CA ASN A 58 -8.92 -4.50 -18.07
C ASN A 58 -7.51 -4.90 -18.53
N ARG A 59 -7.32 -6.18 -18.86
CA ARG A 59 -6.06 -6.73 -19.31
C ARG A 59 -5.47 -5.97 -20.52
N SER A 60 -6.30 -5.54 -21.48
CA SER A 60 -5.83 -4.79 -22.65
C SER A 60 -5.21 -3.45 -22.28
N PHE A 61 -5.78 -2.75 -21.30
CA PHE A 61 -5.16 -1.55 -20.74
C PHE A 61 -3.79 -1.85 -20.11
N TYR A 62 -3.67 -2.94 -19.36
CA TYR A 62 -2.38 -3.31 -18.75
C TYR A 62 -1.35 -3.80 -19.77
N GLU A 63 -1.76 -4.30 -20.94
CA GLU A 63 -0.85 -4.54 -22.06
C GLU A 63 -0.30 -3.23 -22.65
N GLU A 64 -1.08 -2.15 -22.68
CA GLU A 64 -0.60 -0.81 -23.06
C GLU A 64 0.32 -0.22 -21.97
N MET A 65 -0.04 -0.37 -20.71
CA MET A 65 0.79 0.07 -19.59
C MET A 65 2.13 -0.68 -19.54
N ALA A 66 2.14 -1.98 -19.89
CA ALA A 66 3.38 -2.77 -19.98
C ALA A 66 4.31 -2.27 -21.09
N ARG A 67 3.76 -1.90 -22.27
CA ARG A 67 4.55 -1.25 -23.32
C ARG A 67 5.14 0.09 -22.85
N LEU A 68 4.35 0.86 -22.08
CA LEU A 68 4.83 2.10 -21.50
C LEU A 68 5.92 1.85 -20.44
N GLN A 69 5.75 0.81 -19.63
CA GLN A 69 6.77 0.39 -18.65
C GLN A 69 8.09 0.04 -19.34
N GLU A 70 8.03 -0.70 -20.45
CA GLU A 70 9.23 -1.05 -21.24
C GLU A 70 9.85 0.20 -21.88
N GLU A 71 9.03 1.11 -22.44
CA GLU A 71 9.49 2.35 -23.06
C GLU A 71 10.22 3.27 -22.08
N LEU A 72 9.68 3.44 -20.87
CA LEU A 72 10.19 4.40 -19.88
C LEU A 72 11.15 3.77 -18.86
N GLY A 73 11.16 2.44 -18.72
CA GLY A 73 12.07 1.70 -17.84
C GLY A 73 11.76 1.84 -16.35
N PHE A 74 10.53 2.17 -15.96
CA PHE A 74 10.16 2.32 -14.56
C PHE A 74 9.87 0.98 -13.86
N LYS A 75 10.15 0.94 -12.56
CA LYS A 75 9.74 -0.17 -11.70
C LYS A 75 8.25 -0.06 -11.38
N CYS A 76 7.56 -1.20 -11.38
CA CYS A 76 6.14 -1.25 -11.07
C CYS A 76 5.91 -2.05 -9.80
N THR A 77 5.20 -1.46 -8.86
CA THR A 77 4.60 -2.15 -7.72
C THR A 77 3.08 -2.04 -7.80
N VAL A 78 2.38 -2.89 -7.09
CA VAL A 78 0.91 -2.91 -7.09
C VAL A 78 0.42 -2.92 -5.66
N HIS A 79 -0.29 -1.88 -5.27
CA HIS A 79 -1.10 -1.92 -4.07
C HIS A 79 -2.36 -2.76 -4.36
N LEU A 80 -2.45 -3.94 -3.77
CA LEU A 80 -3.58 -4.85 -3.98
C LEU A 80 -4.89 -4.21 -3.49
N PRO A 81 -6.04 -4.60 -4.04
CA PRO A 81 -7.29 -3.97 -3.69
C PRO A 81 -7.63 -4.20 -2.22
N PHE A 82 -8.05 -3.14 -1.55
CA PHE A 82 -8.42 -3.15 -0.14
C PHE A 82 -9.76 -2.47 0.14
N LEU A 83 -10.21 -1.57 -0.75
CA LEU A 83 -11.54 -0.99 -0.63
C LEU A 83 -12.60 -2.09 -0.78
N TRP A 84 -13.48 -2.21 0.20
CA TRP A 84 -14.57 -3.20 0.24
C TRP A 84 -14.13 -4.67 0.36
N LEU A 85 -12.82 -4.93 0.49
CA LEU A 85 -12.28 -6.28 0.68
C LEU A 85 -11.74 -6.44 2.10
N ASP A 86 -11.64 -7.70 2.55
CA ASP A 86 -11.17 -8.04 3.88
C ASP A 86 -10.54 -9.45 3.87
N LEU A 87 -9.21 -9.49 3.69
CA LEU A 87 -8.44 -10.74 3.67
C LEU A 87 -8.39 -11.41 5.05
N GLY A 88 -8.62 -10.66 6.13
CA GLY A 88 -8.66 -11.16 7.50
C GLY A 88 -10.08 -11.40 8.01
N SER A 89 -11.11 -11.29 7.16
CA SER A 89 -12.50 -11.41 7.58
C SER A 89 -12.78 -12.69 8.35
N LEU A 90 -13.46 -12.56 9.49
CA LEU A 90 -13.96 -13.72 10.27
C LEU A 90 -15.12 -14.42 9.57
N ASN A 91 -15.77 -13.77 8.59
CA ASN A 91 -16.75 -14.42 7.73
C ASN A 91 -16.01 -15.05 6.54
N GLU A 92 -16.00 -16.38 6.50
CA GLU A 92 -15.28 -17.16 5.49
C GLU A 92 -15.68 -16.80 4.06
N ALA A 93 -16.96 -16.58 3.78
CA ALA A 93 -17.41 -16.22 2.44
C ALA A 93 -16.88 -14.85 2.00
N ILE A 94 -16.74 -13.88 2.91
CA ILE A 94 -16.15 -12.57 2.63
C ILE A 94 -14.64 -12.72 2.40
N ARG A 95 -13.95 -13.51 3.23
CA ARG A 95 -12.51 -13.79 3.07
C ARG A 95 -12.22 -14.41 1.70
N GLU A 96 -12.95 -15.47 1.34
CA GLU A 96 -12.79 -16.16 0.05
C GLU A 96 -13.11 -15.26 -1.14
N ALA A 97 -14.16 -14.45 -1.06
CA ALA A 97 -14.49 -13.47 -2.07
C ALA A 97 -13.39 -12.41 -2.21
N SER A 98 -12.81 -11.96 -1.09
CA SER A 98 -11.70 -11.00 -1.08
C SER A 98 -10.45 -11.58 -1.74
N VAL A 99 -10.07 -12.82 -1.42
CA VAL A 99 -8.97 -13.53 -2.07
C VAL A 99 -9.23 -13.68 -3.58
N SER A 100 -10.43 -14.10 -3.96
CA SER A 100 -10.81 -14.28 -5.36
C SER A 100 -10.72 -12.97 -6.16
N CYS A 101 -11.22 -11.87 -5.59
CA CYS A 101 -11.13 -10.54 -6.21
C CYS A 101 -9.67 -10.09 -6.35
N THR A 102 -8.86 -10.27 -5.32
CA THR A 102 -7.43 -9.94 -5.35
C THR A 102 -6.69 -10.72 -6.45
N LEU A 103 -6.97 -12.01 -6.59
CA LEU A 103 -6.36 -12.84 -7.64
C LEU A 103 -6.81 -12.42 -9.05
N ALA A 104 -8.06 -12.02 -9.23
CA ALA A 104 -8.54 -11.48 -10.51
C ALA A 104 -7.79 -10.19 -10.91
N VAL A 105 -7.44 -9.34 -9.92
CA VAL A 105 -6.60 -8.15 -10.15
C VAL A 105 -5.18 -8.53 -10.55
N VAL A 106 -4.56 -9.48 -9.85
CA VAL A 106 -3.22 -9.99 -10.20
C VAL A 106 -3.21 -10.55 -11.63
N GLU A 107 -4.25 -11.29 -12.02
CA GLU A 107 -4.39 -11.82 -13.38
C GLU A 107 -4.58 -10.71 -14.43
N ALA A 108 -5.40 -9.70 -14.16
CA ALA A 108 -5.58 -8.56 -15.06
C ALA A 108 -4.27 -7.80 -15.30
N MET A 109 -3.45 -7.64 -14.24
CA MET A 109 -2.17 -6.96 -14.28
C MET A 109 -0.99 -7.84 -14.73
N ALA A 110 -1.21 -9.11 -15.03
CA ALA A 110 -0.15 -10.06 -15.46
C ALA A 110 0.71 -9.63 -16.67
N PRO A 111 0.26 -8.73 -17.59
CA PRO A 111 1.14 -8.19 -18.62
C PRO A 111 2.31 -7.34 -18.09
N LEU A 112 2.18 -6.75 -16.90
CA LEU A 112 3.19 -5.91 -16.28
C LEU A 112 4.33 -6.73 -15.67
N THR A 113 5.53 -6.16 -15.64
CA THR A 113 6.62 -6.65 -14.80
C THR A 113 6.47 -6.04 -13.40
N VAL A 114 5.68 -6.70 -12.54
CA VAL A 114 5.42 -6.24 -11.17
C VAL A 114 6.53 -6.74 -10.25
N GLU A 115 7.22 -5.85 -9.53
CA GLU A 115 8.24 -6.23 -8.56
C GLU A 115 7.64 -6.74 -7.25
N LEU A 116 6.66 -6.02 -6.71
CA LEU A 116 6.01 -6.33 -5.44
C LEU A 116 4.51 -6.05 -5.50
N TYR A 117 3.75 -6.83 -4.71
CA TYR A 117 2.33 -6.65 -4.43
C TYR A 117 2.16 -6.32 -2.95
N VAL A 118 1.59 -5.17 -2.63
CA VAL A 118 1.33 -4.72 -1.26
C VAL A 118 -0.11 -5.08 -0.88
N ALA A 119 -0.30 -5.74 0.24
CA ALA A 119 -1.59 -6.22 0.72
C ALA A 119 -1.94 -5.64 2.08
N HIS A 120 -3.16 -5.13 2.21
CA HIS A 120 -3.81 -4.95 3.50
C HIS A 120 -4.34 -6.28 4.01
N LEU A 121 -4.04 -6.64 5.26
CA LEU A 121 -4.50 -7.90 5.84
C LEU A 121 -5.97 -7.87 6.24
N TRP A 122 -6.50 -6.68 6.54
CA TRP A 122 -7.91 -6.46 6.85
C TRP A 122 -8.43 -5.18 6.24
N GLY A 123 -9.74 -5.19 6.00
CA GLY A 123 -10.47 -4.07 5.48
C GLY A 123 -10.92 -3.09 6.58
N LEU A 124 -11.54 -2.00 6.14
CA LEU A 124 -12.04 -0.92 7.01
C LEU A 124 -13.05 -1.42 8.06
N TRP A 125 -13.86 -2.42 7.72
CA TRP A 125 -14.87 -2.97 8.63
C TRP A 125 -14.26 -3.78 9.77
N SER A 126 -13.28 -4.63 9.51
CA SER A 126 -12.57 -5.36 10.57
C SER A 126 -11.83 -4.41 11.49
N LYS A 127 -11.22 -3.35 10.95
CA LYS A 127 -10.59 -2.29 11.75
C LYS A 127 -11.62 -1.62 12.68
N ALA A 128 -12.74 -1.13 12.13
CA ALA A 128 -13.78 -0.45 12.90
C ALA A 128 -14.36 -1.36 14.01
N VAL A 129 -14.61 -2.63 13.71
CA VAL A 129 -15.13 -3.59 14.71
C VAL A 129 -14.14 -3.79 15.85
N VAL A 130 -12.84 -3.88 15.56
CA VAL A 130 -11.82 -4.07 16.61
C VAL A 130 -11.74 -2.85 17.52
N GLU A 131 -11.84 -1.65 16.97
CA GLU A 131 -11.80 -0.40 17.74
C GLU A 131 -12.98 -0.27 18.71
N GLU A 132 -14.13 -0.88 18.41
CA GLU A 132 -15.33 -0.89 19.29
C GLU A 132 -15.31 -1.99 20.36
N ILE A 133 -14.39 -2.98 20.25
CA ILE A 133 -14.30 -4.08 21.24
C ILE A 133 -13.55 -3.59 22.48
N PRO A 134 -14.08 -3.88 23.70
CA PRO A 134 -13.34 -3.58 24.92
C PRO A 134 -11.94 -4.22 24.95
N PRO A 135 -10.94 -3.55 25.54
CA PRO A 135 -9.53 -3.99 25.50
C PRO A 135 -9.31 -5.45 25.90
N GLU A 136 -10.07 -5.98 26.86
CA GLU A 136 -10.00 -7.39 27.29
C GLU A 136 -10.43 -8.40 26.23
N GLY A 137 -11.23 -7.99 25.25
CA GLY A 137 -11.68 -8.81 24.12
C GLY A 137 -10.81 -8.69 22.88
N GLN A 138 -10.07 -7.59 22.74
CA GLN A 138 -9.34 -7.27 21.50
C GLN A 138 -8.31 -8.33 21.14
N ALA A 139 -7.54 -8.84 22.11
CA ALA A 139 -6.49 -9.85 21.84
C ALA A 139 -7.04 -11.14 21.20
N ALA A 140 -8.23 -11.59 21.62
CA ALA A 140 -8.85 -12.78 21.04
C ALA A 140 -9.31 -12.54 19.59
N VAL A 141 -9.88 -11.36 19.32
CA VAL A 141 -10.32 -10.99 17.96
C VAL A 141 -9.13 -10.79 17.05
N TYR A 142 -8.06 -10.13 17.50
CA TYR A 142 -6.82 -10.03 16.75
C TYR A 142 -6.26 -11.38 16.34
N LYS A 143 -6.17 -12.32 17.30
CA LYS A 143 -5.70 -13.66 17.00
C LYS A 143 -6.55 -14.35 15.93
N ALA A 144 -7.87 -14.17 15.97
CA ALA A 144 -8.77 -14.73 14.97
C ALA A 144 -8.57 -14.06 13.58
N LEU A 145 -8.43 -12.72 13.53
CA LEU A 145 -8.14 -11.97 12.29
C LEU A 145 -6.80 -12.40 11.68
N ILE A 146 -5.74 -12.50 12.48
CA ILE A 146 -4.42 -12.97 12.04
C ILE A 146 -4.52 -14.40 11.48
N THR A 147 -5.30 -15.27 12.11
CA THR A 147 -5.51 -16.63 11.59
C THR A 147 -6.15 -16.62 10.22
N GLN A 148 -7.17 -15.81 10.00
CA GLN A 148 -7.82 -15.67 8.69
C GLN A 148 -6.91 -15.03 7.65
N ALA A 149 -6.19 -13.97 8.04
CA ALA A 149 -5.21 -13.31 7.17
C ALA A 149 -4.09 -14.28 6.74
N THR A 150 -3.61 -15.12 7.67
CA THR A 150 -2.63 -16.17 7.36
C THR A 150 -3.13 -17.12 6.28
N ARG A 151 -4.39 -17.58 6.39
CA ARG A 151 -5.02 -18.43 5.36
C ARG A 151 -5.11 -17.71 4.01
N SER A 152 -5.47 -16.43 4.01
CA SER A 152 -5.52 -15.65 2.78
C SER A 152 -4.14 -15.46 2.15
N ILE A 153 -3.09 -15.24 2.95
CA ILE A 153 -1.71 -15.21 2.47
C ILE A 153 -1.33 -16.56 1.84
N GLU A 154 -1.68 -17.69 2.46
CA GLU A 154 -1.43 -19.02 1.91
C GLU A 154 -2.16 -19.25 0.58
N ASP A 155 -3.40 -18.76 0.45
CA ASP A 155 -4.14 -18.82 -0.80
C ASP A 155 -3.49 -17.95 -1.89
N LEU A 156 -3.07 -16.72 -1.56
CA LEU A 156 -2.39 -15.81 -2.49
C LEU A 156 -1.02 -16.35 -2.95
N LYS A 157 -0.26 -16.98 -2.06
CA LYS A 157 1.07 -17.56 -2.35
C LYS A 157 1.05 -18.67 -3.42
N ARG A 158 -0.12 -19.21 -3.75
CA ARG A 158 -0.26 -20.18 -4.85
C ARG A 158 -0.11 -19.51 -6.22
N PHE A 159 -0.27 -18.18 -6.30
CA PHE A 159 -0.29 -17.40 -7.54
C PHE A 159 0.76 -16.28 -7.55
N VAL A 160 1.10 -15.77 -6.37
CA VAL A 160 2.12 -14.72 -6.20
C VAL A 160 3.30 -15.32 -5.42
N PRO A 161 4.54 -15.25 -5.94
CA PRO A 161 5.72 -15.68 -5.20
C PRO A 161 5.81 -14.98 -3.84
N PRO A 162 6.08 -15.71 -2.74
CA PRO A 162 6.06 -15.11 -1.40
C PRO A 162 7.00 -13.91 -1.26
N GLU A 163 8.16 -13.94 -1.91
CA GLU A 163 9.14 -12.84 -1.91
C GLU A 163 8.65 -11.59 -2.66
N ARG A 164 7.55 -11.67 -3.41
CA ARG A 164 6.89 -10.55 -4.08
C ARG A 164 5.62 -10.09 -3.38
N LEU A 165 5.19 -10.77 -2.32
CA LEU A 165 4.02 -10.38 -1.54
C LEU A 165 4.47 -9.63 -0.30
N CYS A 166 4.06 -8.37 -0.16
CA CYS A 166 4.28 -7.54 1.01
C CYS A 166 2.98 -7.40 1.82
N ILE A 167 3.10 -7.47 3.14
CA ILE A 167 2.02 -7.07 4.05
C ILE A 167 2.34 -5.70 4.62
N GLU A 168 1.33 -4.84 4.73
CA GLU A 168 1.49 -3.47 5.19
C GLU A 168 1.13 -3.30 6.67
N ASN A 169 1.85 -2.40 7.37
CA ASN A 169 1.58 -2.06 8.76
C ASN A 169 0.38 -1.13 8.90
N LEU A 170 -0.78 -1.70 9.12
CA LEU A 170 -2.02 -0.98 9.36
C LEU A 170 -2.33 -0.85 10.84
N THR A 171 -2.99 0.24 11.21
CA THR A 171 -3.64 0.32 12.53
C THR A 171 -4.82 -0.68 12.58
N PRO A 172 -5.02 -1.35 13.70
CA PRO A 172 -4.32 -1.24 14.98
C PRO A 172 -3.34 -2.39 15.25
N THR A 173 -2.74 -3.01 14.22
CA THR A 173 -1.84 -4.16 14.41
C THR A 173 -0.48 -3.75 14.95
N PRO A 174 -0.02 -4.35 16.04
CA PRO A 174 1.36 -4.18 16.50
C PRO A 174 2.37 -4.64 15.45
N LEU A 175 3.49 -3.90 15.33
CA LEU A 175 4.52 -4.21 14.34
C LEU A 175 5.12 -5.60 14.55
N ASP A 176 5.42 -5.99 15.78
CA ASP A 176 5.98 -7.31 16.14
C ASP A 176 5.09 -8.45 15.62
N THR A 177 3.76 -8.32 15.69
CA THR A 177 2.82 -9.31 15.14
C THR A 177 2.94 -9.43 13.63
N LEU A 178 3.09 -8.30 12.93
CA LEU A 178 3.30 -8.30 11.47
C LEU A 178 4.66 -8.87 11.08
N LEU A 179 5.71 -8.56 11.85
CA LEU A 179 7.05 -9.12 11.64
C LEU A 179 7.06 -10.63 11.83
N GLU A 180 6.42 -11.13 12.89
CA GLU A 180 6.26 -12.57 13.11
C GLU A 180 5.51 -13.23 11.96
N LEU A 181 4.41 -12.62 11.50
CA LEU A 181 3.65 -13.12 10.38
C LEU A 181 4.46 -13.11 9.08
N ALA A 182 5.13 -12.01 8.75
CA ALA A 182 5.98 -11.90 7.56
C ALA A 182 7.08 -12.97 7.54
N ARG A 183 7.78 -13.13 8.66
CA ARG A 183 8.85 -14.13 8.82
C ARG A 183 8.32 -15.55 8.72
N SER A 184 7.22 -15.87 9.42
CA SER A 184 6.63 -17.23 9.43
C SER A 184 6.03 -17.61 8.09
N GLN A 185 5.48 -16.66 7.33
CA GLN A 185 4.90 -16.91 6.02
C GLN A 185 5.90 -16.77 4.86
N GLY A 186 7.11 -16.28 5.13
CA GLY A 186 8.14 -16.02 4.12
C GLY A 186 7.78 -14.89 3.15
N VAL A 187 6.86 -14.01 3.55
CA VAL A 187 6.47 -12.81 2.79
C VAL A 187 7.26 -11.59 3.26
N ARG A 188 7.13 -10.49 2.55
CA ARG A 188 7.86 -9.26 2.83
C ARG A 188 6.99 -8.28 3.62
N LEU A 189 7.61 -7.21 4.13
CA LEU A 189 6.94 -6.09 4.78
C LEU A 189 6.97 -4.86 3.87
N CYS A 190 5.83 -4.20 3.73
CA CYS A 190 5.71 -2.81 3.35
C CYS A 190 5.58 -1.98 4.63
N LEU A 191 6.51 -1.07 4.87
CA LEU A 191 6.46 -0.19 6.03
C LEU A 191 5.91 1.17 5.61
N ASP A 192 4.68 1.47 6.05
CA ASP A 192 4.12 2.80 5.95
C ASP A 192 4.57 3.64 7.14
N VAL A 193 5.38 4.67 6.82
CA VAL A 193 6.00 5.59 7.79
C VAL A 193 4.95 6.52 8.41
N GLY A 194 3.98 6.95 7.62
CA GLY A 194 2.91 7.81 8.11
C GLY A 194 1.98 7.09 9.09
N HIS A 195 1.70 5.81 8.84
CA HIS A 195 0.95 5.00 9.80
C HIS A 195 1.66 4.85 11.15
N LEU A 196 2.98 4.69 11.17
CA LEU A 196 3.77 4.70 12.42
C LEU A 196 3.68 6.07 13.11
N ALA A 197 3.94 7.14 12.37
CA ALA A 197 3.91 8.51 12.89
C ALA A 197 2.53 8.87 13.47
N SER A 198 1.44 8.44 12.80
CA SER A 198 0.07 8.68 13.28
C SER A 198 -0.22 8.03 14.64
N ARG A 199 0.50 6.96 14.98
CA ARG A 199 0.44 6.29 16.30
C ARG A 199 1.46 6.83 17.29
N GLY A 200 2.40 7.67 16.84
CA GLY A 200 3.50 8.18 17.64
C GLY A 200 4.61 7.15 17.87
N GLU A 201 4.71 6.17 16.99
CA GLU A 201 5.80 5.19 16.94
C GLU A 201 7.02 5.78 16.21
N ASP A 202 8.23 5.35 16.56
CA ASP A 202 9.46 5.83 15.92
C ASP A 202 9.75 5.05 14.63
N PRO A 203 9.68 5.72 13.44
CA PRO A 203 9.94 5.04 12.18
C PRO A 203 11.38 4.50 12.06
N GLU A 204 12.39 5.13 12.68
CA GLU A 204 13.76 4.63 12.62
C GLU A 204 13.89 3.29 13.32
N GLU A 205 13.31 3.14 14.52
CA GLU A 205 13.30 1.89 15.27
C GLU A 205 12.62 0.79 14.46
N ALA A 206 11.43 1.07 13.92
CA ALA A 206 10.66 0.15 13.07
C ALA A 206 11.43 -0.31 11.81
N ILE A 207 12.13 0.60 11.13
CA ILE A 207 12.96 0.29 9.96
C ILE A 207 14.09 -0.68 10.33
N LEU A 208 14.81 -0.40 11.43
CA LEU A 208 15.94 -1.21 11.83
C LEU A 208 15.50 -2.60 12.34
N GLU A 209 14.35 -2.70 12.99
CA GLU A 209 13.78 -3.96 13.46
C GLU A 209 13.26 -4.84 12.31
N SER A 210 12.72 -4.22 11.27
CA SER A 210 12.12 -4.93 10.10
C SER A 210 13.12 -5.25 8.98
N ARG A 211 14.38 -4.85 9.07
CA ARG A 211 15.39 -4.86 7.99
C ARG A 211 15.52 -6.19 7.24
N ASP A 212 15.25 -7.33 7.89
CA ASP A 212 15.35 -8.66 7.29
C ASP A 212 14.17 -9.01 6.37
N VAL A 213 13.01 -8.38 6.60
CA VAL A 213 11.79 -8.60 5.81
C VAL A 213 11.33 -7.35 5.05
N LEU A 214 11.86 -6.17 5.36
CA LEU A 214 11.50 -4.90 4.73
C LEU A 214 11.86 -4.90 3.24
N ALA A 215 10.89 -4.74 2.38
CA ALA A 215 11.09 -4.70 0.93
C ALA A 215 10.47 -3.48 0.24
N HIS A 216 9.54 -2.80 0.91
CA HIS A 216 8.81 -1.66 0.38
C HIS A 216 8.54 -0.62 1.46
N VAL A 217 8.41 0.64 1.08
CA VAL A 217 8.14 1.74 2.02
C VAL A 217 7.11 2.67 1.39
N HIS A 218 6.04 2.96 2.13
CA HIS A 218 5.17 4.10 1.86
C HIS A 218 5.62 5.29 2.70
N LEU A 219 5.70 6.44 2.07
CA LEU A 219 6.17 7.67 2.69
C LEU A 219 5.20 8.82 2.40
N HIS A 220 4.63 9.35 3.44
CA HIS A 220 3.84 10.56 3.46
C HIS A 220 4.00 11.28 4.79
N ASP A 221 3.69 12.55 4.85
CA ASP A 221 3.72 13.30 6.11
C ASP A 221 2.41 13.20 6.86
N VAL A 222 2.49 13.40 8.18
CA VAL A 222 1.36 13.34 9.10
C VAL A 222 1.39 14.53 10.04
N LEU A 223 0.29 15.27 10.10
CA LEU A 223 0.08 16.27 11.13
C LEU A 223 -0.76 15.66 12.26
N ARG A 224 -0.14 15.52 13.44
CA ARG A 224 -0.76 14.95 14.62
C ARG A 224 -1.04 16.05 15.66
N ARG A 225 -2.28 16.18 16.08
CA ARG A 225 -2.69 17.19 17.06
C ARG A 225 -3.51 16.57 18.19
N GLN A 226 -3.16 16.89 19.43
CA GLN A 226 -3.97 16.50 20.57
C GLN A 226 -5.12 17.48 20.76
N ARG A 227 -6.32 16.94 20.88
CA ARG A 227 -7.54 17.72 21.22
C ARG A 227 -7.60 18.03 22.71
N ALA A 228 -8.48 18.96 23.10
CA ALA A 228 -8.65 19.36 24.49
C ALA A 228 -9.16 18.22 25.40
N ASP A 229 -9.83 17.23 24.84
CA ASP A 229 -10.31 16.03 25.54
C ASP A 229 -9.26 14.93 25.70
N GLY A 230 -8.03 15.17 25.21
CA GLY A 230 -6.91 14.23 25.25
C GLY A 230 -6.86 13.26 24.07
N THR A 231 -7.86 13.23 23.21
CA THR A 231 -7.85 12.43 21.99
C THR A 231 -6.90 13.01 20.93
N TRP A 232 -6.45 12.15 19.99
CA TRP A 232 -5.60 12.58 18.89
C TRP A 232 -6.39 12.69 17.61
N GLU A 233 -6.08 13.73 16.85
CA GLU A 233 -6.55 13.96 15.48
C GLU A 233 -5.35 13.93 14.55
N ASN A 234 -5.45 13.14 13.47
CA ASN A 234 -4.39 12.98 12.50
C ASN A 234 -4.89 13.43 11.12
N TRP A 235 -4.05 14.17 10.42
CA TRP A 235 -4.16 14.40 8.98
C TRP A 235 -2.98 13.68 8.33
N ASP A 236 -3.25 12.69 7.53
CA ASP A 236 -2.27 11.84 6.88
C ASP A 236 -2.22 12.07 5.37
N HIS A 237 -1.33 11.36 4.68
CA HIS A 237 -1.07 11.48 3.24
C HIS A 237 -0.69 12.90 2.79
N LEU A 238 -0.16 13.72 3.71
CA LEU A 238 0.32 15.07 3.43
C LEU A 238 1.66 15.04 2.68
N GLY A 239 1.92 16.09 1.89
CA GLY A 239 3.21 16.30 1.27
C GLY A 239 4.33 16.43 2.30
N LEU A 240 5.52 15.94 1.99
CA LEU A 240 6.67 15.96 2.89
C LEU A 240 7.01 17.40 3.33
N GLY A 241 7.22 17.60 4.62
CA GLY A 241 7.45 18.90 5.25
C GLY A 241 6.18 19.65 5.66
N ARG A 242 4.98 19.07 5.46
CA ARG A 242 3.70 19.64 5.90
C ARG A 242 3.20 19.11 7.24
N GLY A 243 3.83 18.09 7.77
CA GLY A 243 3.53 17.46 9.05
C GLY A 243 4.71 17.42 10.00
N GLY A 244 4.88 16.31 10.70
CA GLY A 244 5.90 16.12 11.72
C GLY A 244 6.83 14.93 11.49
N VAL A 245 6.79 14.29 10.33
CA VAL A 245 7.68 13.18 10.00
C VAL A 245 9.07 13.71 9.66
N ASP A 246 10.08 13.25 10.39
CA ASP A 246 11.49 13.51 10.07
C ASP A 246 11.95 12.58 8.93
N TYR A 247 11.52 12.89 7.69
CA TYR A 247 11.85 12.07 6.52
C TYR A 247 13.35 12.00 6.20
N PRO A 248 14.21 13.01 6.46
CA PRO A 248 15.66 12.84 6.37
C PRO A 248 16.21 11.73 7.30
N ARG A 249 15.70 11.66 8.53
CA ARG A 249 16.04 10.60 9.49
C ARG A 249 15.54 9.23 9.03
N VAL A 250 14.35 9.17 8.45
CA VAL A 250 13.79 7.95 7.83
C VAL A 250 14.70 7.45 6.71
N VAL A 251 15.09 8.32 5.77
CA VAL A 251 15.95 7.96 4.64
C VAL A 251 17.33 7.48 5.13
N GLU A 252 17.88 8.11 6.17
CA GLU A 252 19.14 7.68 6.74
C GLU A 252 19.02 6.32 7.45
N ALA A 253 17.93 6.07 8.17
CA ALA A 253 17.64 4.77 8.77
C ALA A 253 17.53 3.66 7.72
N LEU A 254 16.85 3.92 6.60
CA LEU A 254 16.75 2.99 5.47
C LEU A 254 18.13 2.66 4.87
N ARG A 255 18.99 3.68 4.69
CA ARG A 255 20.37 3.47 4.22
C ARG A 255 21.19 2.62 5.21
N ARG A 256 21.13 2.92 6.50
CA ARG A 256 21.80 2.14 7.56
C ARG A 256 21.27 0.72 7.65
N GLY A 257 19.98 0.51 7.40
CA GLY A 257 19.34 -0.81 7.34
C GLY A 257 19.67 -1.60 6.06
N GLY A 258 20.37 -1.00 5.09
CA GLY A 258 20.69 -1.64 3.81
C GLY A 258 19.49 -1.81 2.87
N PHE A 259 18.44 -0.98 3.05
CA PHE A 259 17.23 -1.04 2.22
C PHE A 259 17.57 -0.74 0.76
N ALA A 260 17.08 -1.58 -0.16
CA ALA A 260 17.32 -1.47 -1.61
C ALA A 260 16.03 -1.38 -2.44
N GLY A 261 14.85 -1.46 -1.80
CA GLY A 261 13.55 -1.43 -2.46
C GLY A 261 13.10 -0.06 -2.93
N ALA A 262 11.82 0.06 -3.27
CA ALA A 262 11.17 1.32 -3.62
C ALA A 262 10.61 2.04 -2.40
N ILE A 263 10.71 3.36 -2.41
CA ILE A 263 10.01 4.28 -1.51
C ILE A 263 8.92 4.94 -2.35
N ILE A 264 7.66 4.70 -2.02
CA ILE A 264 6.52 5.27 -2.72
C ILE A 264 5.98 6.47 -1.95
N LEU A 265 5.95 7.62 -2.59
CA LEU A 265 5.23 8.78 -2.12
C LEU A 265 3.73 8.51 -2.24
N GLU A 266 3.07 8.32 -1.11
CA GLU A 266 1.65 7.96 -1.08
C GLU A 266 0.79 9.18 -0.76
N HIS A 267 0.33 9.83 -1.81
CA HIS A 267 -0.49 11.04 -1.70
C HIS A 267 -1.84 10.88 -2.43
N SER A 268 -2.83 11.66 -1.99
CA SER A 268 -4.14 11.75 -2.64
C SER A 268 -4.31 13.06 -3.42
N ALA A 269 -3.55 14.10 -3.09
CA ALA A 269 -3.62 15.42 -3.72
C ALA A 269 -2.36 15.74 -4.53
N ARG A 270 -2.56 16.42 -5.66
CA ARG A 270 -1.46 16.82 -6.54
C ARG A 270 -0.47 17.76 -5.85
N GLU A 271 -0.99 18.69 -5.04
CA GLU A 271 -0.17 19.67 -4.31
C GLU A 271 0.74 19.00 -3.27
N ASP A 272 0.34 17.85 -2.71
CA ASP A 272 1.15 17.07 -1.78
C ASP A 272 2.25 16.30 -2.50
N LEU A 273 1.95 15.72 -3.67
CA LEU A 273 2.95 15.10 -4.52
C LEU A 273 3.99 16.13 -4.96
N GLU A 274 3.56 17.29 -5.50
CA GLU A 274 4.46 18.36 -5.95
C GLU A 274 5.33 18.91 -4.81
N ALA A 275 4.81 18.99 -3.59
CA ALA A 275 5.61 19.39 -2.42
C ALA A 275 6.68 18.36 -2.05
N SER A 276 6.43 17.09 -2.32
CA SER A 276 7.32 15.99 -1.95
C SER A 276 8.42 15.71 -2.97
N VAL A 277 8.24 16.08 -4.24
CA VAL A 277 9.23 15.86 -5.31
C VAL A 277 10.11 17.10 -5.57
N ASN A 278 9.79 18.29 -5.04
CA ASN A 278 10.57 19.53 -5.14
C ASN A 278 11.42 19.77 -3.90
#